data_45f5c41a058ca62d517f4735506a136c
#
_entry.id   45f5c41a058ca62d517f4735506a136c
#
_cell.length_a   1.000
_cell.length_b   1.000
_cell.length_c   1.000
_cell.angle_alpha   90.00
_cell.angle_beta   90.00
_cell.angle_gamma   90.00
#
_symmetry.space_group_name_H-M   'P 1'
#
loop_
_entity.id
_entity.type
_entity.pdbx_description
1 polymer ?
#
loop_
_entity_poly.entity_id
_entity_poly.type
_entity_poly.pdbx_seq_one_letter_code
_entity_poly.pdbx_strand_id
1 'polypeptide(L)'
;TLGGMYSMMMLVPDRRSGFVFMINGDGSNARTVLGQVLLKLFTAPEKSLGVTGYADEVARPASSNGAATSKPSLPDAGKRTPVAPAQLAGWLGTWRDPWFGEVRLCAVDGAVEWRSLKSPKMHGRVGELDGRYLLHWDDPAVDLDAFLMFSAGSSGPRMRMAKIDPAGDFSSDYEDLDFLRVGGCD
;
A
#
# COMPACT_ATOMS: atom_id res chain seq x y z
N THR A 1 8.34 -2.74 6.57
CA THR A 1 7.82 -1.37 6.49
C THR A 1 6.30 -1.46 6.54
N LEU A 2 5.69 -0.66 7.38
CA LEU A 2 4.24 -0.45 7.38
C LEU A 2 4.01 1.00 6.98
N GLY A 3 2.93 1.29 6.25
CA GLY A 3 2.58 2.65 5.87
C GLY A 3 2.63 3.60 7.09
N GLY A 4 3.37 4.69 6.99
CA GLY A 4 3.59 5.63 8.09
C GLY A 4 4.61 5.22 9.15
N MET A 5 5.24 4.05 9.04
CA MET A 5 6.23 3.57 10.00
C MET A 5 7.38 2.84 9.34
N TYR A 6 8.60 3.17 9.74
CA TYR A 6 9.81 2.42 9.40
C TYR A 6 10.51 1.91 10.65
N SER A 7 11.03 0.69 10.57
CA SER A 7 11.88 0.12 11.61
C SER A 7 13.17 -0.42 11.03
N MET A 8 14.18 -0.49 11.85
CA MET A 8 15.45 -1.14 11.52
C MET A 8 15.97 -1.89 12.73
N MET A 9 16.42 -3.12 12.50
CA MET A 9 17.23 -3.87 13.45
C MET A 9 18.58 -4.13 12.82
N MET A 10 19.64 -3.89 13.57
CA MET A 10 21.01 -4.16 13.13
C MET A 10 21.82 -4.81 14.25
N LEU A 11 22.56 -5.84 13.89
CA LEU A 11 23.48 -6.54 14.79
C LEU A 11 24.93 -6.23 14.39
N VAL A 12 25.78 -5.99 15.39
CA VAL A 12 27.22 -5.78 15.24
C VAL A 12 27.92 -6.89 16.03
N PRO A 13 28.08 -8.11 15.46
CA PRO A 13 28.54 -9.28 16.19
C PRO A 13 29.92 -9.11 16.82
N ASP A 14 30.85 -8.49 16.11
CA ASP A 14 32.22 -8.23 16.59
C ASP A 14 32.28 -7.33 17.84
N ARG A 15 31.23 -6.53 18.04
CA ARG A 15 31.05 -5.69 19.22
C ARG A 15 30.11 -6.28 20.24
N ARG A 16 29.54 -7.48 19.97
CA ARG A 16 28.48 -8.13 20.77
C ARG A 16 27.36 -7.16 21.14
N SER A 17 27.00 -6.35 20.18
CA SER A 17 26.04 -5.25 20.33
C SER A 17 25.09 -5.21 19.15
N GLY A 18 24.04 -4.44 19.28
CA GLY A 18 23.10 -4.19 18.21
C GLY A 18 22.12 -3.09 18.62
N PHE A 19 21.28 -2.68 17.72
CA PHE A 19 20.24 -1.71 18.01
C PHE A 19 18.97 -2.01 17.23
N VAL A 20 17.88 -1.52 17.76
CA VAL A 20 16.58 -1.47 17.10
C VAL A 20 16.06 -0.05 17.23
N PHE A 21 15.48 0.48 16.17
CA PHE A 21 14.72 1.71 16.26
C PHE A 21 13.48 1.65 15.37
N MET A 22 12.50 2.48 15.69
CA MET A 22 11.30 2.72 14.91
C MET A 22 11.12 4.22 14.73
N ILE A 23 10.68 4.62 13.55
CA ILE A 23 10.35 6.02 13.24
C ILE A 23 8.89 6.09 12.82
N ASN A 24 8.19 7.11 13.31
CA ASN A 24 6.83 7.41 12.92
C ASN A 24 6.86 8.38 11.73
N GLY A 25 6.89 7.83 10.53
CA GLY A 25 6.93 8.60 9.29
C GLY A 25 7.34 7.76 8.09
N ASP A 26 6.99 8.20 6.89
CA ASP A 26 7.22 7.50 5.62
C ASP A 26 8.59 7.81 4.97
N GLY A 27 9.49 8.42 5.69
CA GLY A 27 10.80 8.78 5.18
C GLY A 27 11.79 7.62 5.14
N SER A 28 11.85 6.83 4.06
CA SER A 28 12.88 5.78 3.88
C SER A 28 14.32 6.33 4.05
N ASN A 29 14.55 7.56 3.60
CA ASN A 29 15.82 8.25 3.75
C ASN A 29 16.14 8.51 5.22
N ALA A 30 15.17 8.90 6.05
CA ALA A 30 15.37 9.10 7.48
C ALA A 30 15.82 7.80 8.18
N ARG A 31 15.20 6.66 7.83
CA ARG A 31 15.64 5.35 8.32
C ARG A 31 17.09 5.06 7.95
N THR A 32 17.45 5.29 6.69
CA THR A 32 18.81 5.04 6.17
C THR A 32 19.83 5.91 6.90
N VAL A 33 19.57 7.20 7.01
CA VAL A 33 20.45 8.16 7.70
C VAL A 33 20.64 7.77 9.17
N LEU A 34 19.57 7.52 9.90
CA LEU A 34 19.65 7.11 11.31
C LEU A 34 20.39 5.78 11.47
N GLY A 35 20.15 4.81 10.58
CA GLY A 35 20.87 3.54 10.57
C GLY A 35 22.37 3.73 10.40
N GLN A 36 22.83 4.59 9.50
CA GLN A 36 24.24 4.89 9.29
C GLN A 36 24.86 5.57 10.50
N VAL A 37 24.18 6.57 11.07
CA VAL A 37 24.66 7.26 12.29
C VAL A 37 24.86 6.26 13.43
N LEU A 38 23.81 5.45 13.72
CA LEU A 38 23.87 4.47 14.81
C LEU A 38 24.93 3.40 14.55
N LEU A 39 25.02 2.87 13.33
CA LEU A 39 26.05 1.89 12.97
C LEU A 39 27.45 2.44 13.25
N LYS A 40 27.73 3.69 12.87
CA LYS A 40 29.03 4.33 13.11
C LYS A 40 29.32 4.55 14.59
N LEU A 41 28.32 4.85 15.40
CA LEU A 41 28.53 4.96 16.86
C LEU A 41 29.04 3.64 17.47
N PHE A 42 28.62 2.49 16.94
CA PHE A 42 29.07 1.18 17.40
C PHE A 42 30.38 0.70 16.78
N THR A 43 30.71 1.16 15.57
CA THR A 43 31.84 0.60 14.79
C THR A 43 33.04 1.54 14.70
N ALA A 44 32.82 2.80 14.36
CA ALA A 44 33.86 3.79 14.11
C ALA A 44 33.28 5.22 14.30
N PRO A 45 33.03 5.66 15.55
CA PRO A 45 32.37 6.93 15.83
C PRO A 45 33.10 8.14 15.25
N GLU A 46 34.44 8.07 15.18
CA GLU A 46 35.28 9.09 14.60
C GLU A 46 35.10 9.28 13.08
N LYS A 47 34.51 8.31 12.41
CA LYS A 47 34.22 8.34 10.97
C LYS A 47 32.75 8.65 10.67
N SER A 48 31.98 9.03 11.69
CA SER A 48 30.58 9.39 11.50
C SER A 48 30.46 10.75 10.83
N LEU A 49 29.67 10.83 9.76
CA LEU A 49 29.34 12.10 9.11
C LEU A 49 28.22 12.84 9.85
N GLY A 50 27.66 12.24 10.89
CA GLY A 50 26.48 12.76 11.56
C GLY A 50 25.22 12.73 10.71
N VAL A 51 24.12 13.23 11.25
CA VAL A 51 22.82 13.22 10.56
C VAL A 51 22.88 14.02 9.25
N THR A 52 23.43 15.22 9.29
CA THR A 52 23.49 16.11 8.12
C THR A 52 24.33 15.51 7.00
N GLY A 53 25.54 15.01 7.31
CA GLY A 53 26.41 14.45 6.29
C GLY A 53 25.83 13.22 5.60
N TYR A 54 25.19 12.31 6.35
CA TYR A 54 24.51 11.17 5.73
C TYR A 54 23.24 11.57 5.00
N ALA A 55 22.53 12.61 5.43
CA ALA A 55 21.39 13.13 4.67
C ALA A 55 21.82 13.69 3.31
N ASP A 56 22.95 14.40 3.26
CA ASP A 56 23.52 14.91 2.02
C ASP A 56 23.98 13.77 1.08
N GLU A 57 24.54 12.69 1.63
CA GLU A 57 24.92 11.51 0.85
C GLU A 57 23.68 10.81 0.23
N VAL A 58 22.62 10.63 1.02
CA VAL A 58 21.39 10.00 0.56
C VAL A 58 20.63 10.87 -0.43
N ALA A 59 20.70 12.20 -0.30
CA ALA A 59 20.08 13.14 -1.23
C ALA A 59 20.87 13.26 -2.55
N ARG A 60 22.15 12.83 -2.58
CA ARG A 60 22.97 12.90 -3.79
C ARG A 60 22.44 11.92 -4.85
N PRO A 61 22.20 12.34 -6.09
CA PRO A 61 21.81 11.43 -7.16
C PRO A 61 22.82 10.28 -7.26
N ALA A 62 22.34 9.04 -7.30
CA ALA A 62 23.21 7.90 -7.55
C ALA A 62 23.97 8.15 -8.86
N SER A 63 25.30 8.17 -8.82
CA SER A 63 26.10 8.21 -10.03
C SER A 63 25.69 7.02 -10.89
N SER A 64 25.41 7.27 -12.17
CA SER A 64 24.68 6.48 -13.16
C SER A 64 25.30 5.12 -13.54
N ASN A 65 25.92 4.41 -12.61
CA ASN A 65 26.47 3.07 -12.83
C ASN A 65 25.54 1.92 -12.39
N GLY A 66 24.37 2.24 -11.85
CA GLY A 66 23.27 1.27 -11.70
C GLY A 66 22.31 1.49 -12.86
N ALA A 67 22.10 0.47 -13.69
CA ALA A 67 21.04 0.49 -14.68
C ALA A 67 19.76 0.96 -13.99
N ALA A 68 19.27 2.15 -14.37
CA ALA A 68 17.94 2.58 -13.99
C ALA A 68 16.99 1.53 -14.58
N THR A 69 16.56 0.57 -13.79
CA THR A 69 15.39 -0.21 -14.12
C THR A 69 14.27 0.81 -14.23
N SER A 70 13.88 1.12 -15.44
CA SER A 70 12.71 1.96 -15.70
C SER A 70 11.56 1.29 -14.95
N LYS A 71 11.09 1.91 -13.85
CA LYS A 71 9.85 1.47 -13.23
C LYS A 71 8.80 1.46 -14.32
N PRO A 72 8.06 0.35 -14.50
CA PRO A 72 6.94 0.34 -15.43
C PRO A 72 6.07 1.57 -15.13
N SER A 73 5.65 2.29 -16.16
CA SER A 73 4.74 3.41 -15.91
C SER A 73 3.44 2.83 -15.35
N LEU A 74 3.09 3.27 -14.15
CA LEU A 74 1.83 2.85 -13.53
C LEU A 74 0.64 3.33 -14.36
N PRO A 75 -0.45 2.56 -14.38
CA PRO A 75 -1.70 3.03 -14.95
C PRO A 75 -2.09 4.36 -14.31
N ASP A 76 -2.45 5.33 -15.15
CA ASP A 76 -2.90 6.64 -14.67
C ASP A 76 -4.34 6.54 -14.14
N ALA A 77 -4.51 6.46 -12.85
CA ALA A 77 -5.83 6.41 -12.20
C ALA A 77 -6.73 7.61 -12.55
N GLY A 78 -6.16 8.73 -12.97
CA GLY A 78 -6.90 9.90 -13.45
C GLY A 78 -7.68 9.65 -14.75
N LYS A 79 -7.30 8.62 -15.51
CA LYS A 79 -8.00 8.22 -16.76
C LYS A 79 -9.16 7.27 -16.55
N ARG A 80 -9.46 6.90 -15.30
CA ARG A 80 -10.60 6.03 -15.02
C ARG A 80 -11.91 6.67 -15.46
N THR A 81 -12.83 5.87 -15.95
CA THR A 81 -14.19 6.27 -16.27
C THR A 81 -15.16 5.80 -15.18
N PRO A 82 -16.23 6.56 -14.91
CA PRO A 82 -17.24 6.14 -13.95
C PRO A 82 -17.90 4.80 -14.35
N VAL A 83 -18.17 3.95 -13.36
CA VAL A 83 -18.90 2.69 -13.52
C VAL A 83 -20.33 2.90 -13.04
N ALA A 84 -21.31 2.65 -13.92
CA ALA A 84 -22.71 2.68 -13.53
C ALA A 84 -23.05 1.47 -12.63
N PRO A 85 -23.90 1.64 -11.60
CA PRO A 85 -24.31 0.53 -10.70
C PRO A 85 -24.85 -0.69 -11.44
N ALA A 86 -25.52 -0.50 -12.57
CA ALA A 86 -26.04 -1.59 -13.39
C ALA A 86 -24.93 -2.54 -13.92
N GLN A 87 -23.74 -2.04 -14.16
CA GLN A 87 -22.59 -2.85 -14.63
C GLN A 87 -22.08 -3.81 -13.55
N LEU A 88 -22.27 -3.46 -12.28
CA LEU A 88 -21.88 -4.26 -11.13
C LEU A 88 -23.07 -4.82 -10.35
N ALA A 89 -24.30 -4.79 -10.91
CA ALA A 89 -25.51 -5.19 -10.21
C ALA A 89 -25.42 -6.59 -9.58
N GLY A 90 -24.80 -7.55 -10.27
CA GLY A 90 -24.58 -8.90 -9.76
C GLY A 90 -23.58 -9.01 -8.60
N TRP A 91 -22.80 -7.96 -8.36
CA TRP A 91 -21.72 -7.94 -7.38
C TRP A 91 -21.95 -6.97 -6.22
N LEU A 92 -23.03 -6.15 -6.29
CA LEU A 92 -23.36 -5.25 -5.19
C LEU A 92 -23.77 -6.03 -3.94
N GLY A 93 -23.34 -5.57 -2.77
CA GLY A 93 -23.69 -6.19 -1.49
C GLY A 93 -22.65 -6.01 -0.41
N THR A 94 -22.85 -6.73 0.69
CA THR A 94 -21.93 -6.82 1.82
C THR A 94 -21.04 -8.05 1.64
N TRP A 95 -19.76 -7.83 1.82
CA TRP A 95 -18.70 -8.80 1.62
C TRP A 95 -17.89 -8.97 2.89
N ARG A 96 -17.37 -10.15 3.18
CA ARG A 96 -16.58 -10.43 4.38
C ARG A 96 -15.31 -11.19 4.02
N ASP A 97 -14.20 -10.68 4.49
CA ASP A 97 -12.92 -11.38 4.61
C ASP A 97 -12.68 -11.75 6.07
N PRO A 98 -12.16 -12.95 6.39
CA PRO A 98 -11.95 -13.38 7.77
C PRO A 98 -11.01 -12.49 8.58
N TRP A 99 -10.00 -11.94 7.93
CA TRP A 99 -8.98 -11.10 8.56
C TRP A 99 -9.35 -9.62 8.53
N PHE A 100 -9.71 -9.10 7.36
CA PHE A 100 -10.04 -7.69 7.17
C PHE A 100 -11.40 -7.29 7.78
N GLY A 101 -12.37 -8.19 7.70
CA GLY A 101 -13.72 -7.96 8.17
C GLY A 101 -14.71 -7.63 7.05
N GLU A 102 -15.74 -6.84 7.38
CA GLU A 102 -16.81 -6.55 6.43
C GLU A 102 -16.60 -5.25 5.66
N VAL A 103 -17.00 -5.30 4.39
CA VAL A 103 -17.02 -4.17 3.49
C VAL A 103 -18.34 -4.14 2.73
N ARG A 104 -18.76 -2.96 2.33
CA ARG A 104 -19.92 -2.77 1.45
C ARG A 104 -19.46 -2.30 0.08
N LEU A 105 -19.95 -2.96 -0.96
CA LEU A 105 -19.84 -2.53 -2.34
C LEU A 105 -21.26 -2.21 -2.82
N CYS A 106 -21.62 -0.94 -2.83
CA CYS A 106 -23.02 -0.54 -3.00
C CYS A 106 -23.18 0.67 -3.91
N ALA A 107 -24.37 0.81 -4.50
CA ALA A 107 -24.72 2.01 -5.26
C ALA A 107 -25.03 3.16 -4.30
N VAL A 108 -24.31 4.27 -4.47
CA VAL A 108 -24.52 5.52 -3.72
C VAL A 108 -24.50 6.68 -4.72
N ASP A 109 -25.54 7.48 -4.76
CA ASP A 109 -25.65 8.68 -5.62
C ASP A 109 -25.29 8.42 -7.10
N GLY A 110 -25.71 7.26 -7.62
CA GLY A 110 -25.48 6.90 -9.03
C GLY A 110 -24.07 6.35 -9.34
N ALA A 111 -23.20 6.23 -8.35
CA ALA A 111 -21.88 5.61 -8.45
C ALA A 111 -21.84 4.28 -7.67
N VAL A 112 -20.78 3.51 -7.85
CA VAL A 112 -20.47 2.35 -7.00
C VAL A 112 -19.42 2.73 -6.00
N GLU A 113 -19.76 2.65 -4.71
CA GLU A 113 -18.87 2.92 -3.58
C GLU A 113 -18.46 1.62 -2.91
N TRP A 114 -17.18 1.52 -2.57
CA TRP A 114 -16.63 0.51 -1.69
C TRP A 114 -16.28 1.15 -0.34
N ARG A 115 -16.71 0.53 0.75
CA ARG A 115 -16.48 1.06 2.10
C ARG A 115 -16.18 -0.05 3.09
N SER A 116 -15.08 0.07 3.84
CA SER A 116 -14.81 -0.78 4.99
C SER A 116 -15.68 -0.38 6.19
N LEU A 117 -16.22 -1.37 6.90
CA LEU A 117 -17.00 -1.11 8.12
C LEU A 117 -16.11 -0.94 9.37
N LYS A 118 -14.86 -1.41 9.31
CA LYS A 118 -13.89 -1.28 10.42
C LYS A 118 -12.91 -0.13 10.26
N SER A 119 -12.61 0.24 9.02
CA SER A 119 -11.59 1.26 8.70
C SER A 119 -12.22 2.42 7.95
N PRO A 120 -12.74 3.45 8.64
CA PRO A 120 -13.51 4.53 8.01
C PRO A 120 -12.78 5.28 6.91
N LYS A 121 -11.45 5.35 6.96
CA LYS A 121 -10.64 5.95 5.89
C LYS A 121 -10.60 5.13 4.61
N MET A 122 -10.84 3.83 4.71
CA MET A 122 -10.87 2.94 3.55
C MET A 122 -12.27 2.97 2.94
N HIS A 123 -12.54 4.00 2.19
CA HIS A 123 -13.70 4.16 1.32
C HIS A 123 -13.27 4.83 0.02
N GLY A 124 -13.97 4.52 -1.06
CA GLY A 124 -13.64 5.06 -2.36
C GLY A 124 -14.64 4.64 -3.42
N ARG A 125 -14.46 5.18 -4.62
CA ARG A 125 -15.35 4.94 -5.75
C ARG A 125 -14.75 3.99 -6.76
N VAL A 126 -15.60 3.11 -7.30
CA VAL A 126 -15.20 2.18 -8.35
C VAL A 126 -15.36 2.85 -9.71
N GLY A 127 -14.31 2.84 -10.47
CA GLY A 127 -14.27 3.21 -11.88
C GLY A 127 -13.75 2.07 -12.74
N GLU A 128 -13.67 2.28 -14.04
CA GLU A 128 -13.05 1.38 -14.99
C GLU A 128 -11.77 2.02 -15.54
N LEU A 129 -10.69 1.25 -15.54
CA LEU A 129 -9.41 1.62 -16.13
C LEU A 129 -8.86 0.44 -16.91
N ASP A 130 -8.64 0.62 -18.22
CA ASP A 130 -8.12 -0.41 -19.13
C ASP A 130 -8.90 -1.73 -19.05
N GLY A 131 -10.24 -1.66 -19.01
CA GLY A 131 -11.14 -2.81 -18.94
C GLY A 131 -11.17 -3.53 -17.59
N ARG A 132 -10.64 -2.92 -16.54
CA ARG A 132 -10.60 -3.46 -15.17
C ARG A 132 -11.30 -2.51 -14.22
N TYR A 133 -11.97 -3.05 -13.19
CA TYR A 133 -12.54 -2.25 -12.14
C TYR A 133 -11.47 -1.74 -11.19
N LEU A 134 -11.33 -0.42 -11.08
CA LEU A 134 -10.38 0.25 -10.18
C LEU A 134 -11.13 0.90 -9.03
N LEU A 135 -10.78 0.55 -7.82
CA LEU A 135 -11.17 1.25 -6.61
C LEU A 135 -10.16 2.38 -6.36
N HIS A 136 -10.64 3.60 -6.44
CA HIS A 136 -9.86 4.79 -6.10
C HIS A 136 -10.28 5.28 -4.72
N TRP A 137 -9.32 5.43 -3.83
CA TRP A 137 -9.55 5.85 -2.47
C TRP A 137 -9.82 7.35 -2.38
N ASP A 138 -10.79 7.74 -1.55
CA ASP A 138 -11.10 9.16 -1.31
C ASP A 138 -10.13 9.80 -0.31
N ASP A 139 -9.55 9.00 0.61
CA ASP A 139 -8.56 9.47 1.58
C ASP A 139 -7.15 9.30 1.00
N PRO A 140 -6.39 10.41 0.78
CA PRO A 140 -5.03 10.34 0.23
C PRO A 140 -4.02 9.67 1.17
N ALA A 141 -4.39 9.37 2.41
CA ALA A 141 -3.56 8.59 3.32
C ALA A 141 -3.59 7.09 3.03
N VAL A 142 -4.47 6.63 2.13
CA VAL A 142 -4.46 5.25 1.62
C VAL A 142 -3.64 5.25 0.34
N ASP A 143 -2.41 4.73 0.41
CA ASP A 143 -1.34 4.95 -0.56
C ASP A 143 -1.62 4.47 -1.99
N LEU A 144 -2.26 3.33 -2.15
CA LEU A 144 -2.39 2.67 -3.44
C LEU A 144 -3.84 2.31 -3.75
N ASP A 145 -4.28 2.71 -4.94
CA ASP A 145 -5.52 2.22 -5.53
C ASP A 145 -5.47 0.70 -5.76
N ALA A 146 -6.63 0.08 -5.83
CA ALA A 146 -6.75 -1.36 -5.99
C ALA A 146 -7.67 -1.75 -7.14
N PHE A 147 -7.29 -2.74 -7.92
CA PHE A 147 -8.19 -3.39 -8.84
C PHE A 147 -9.09 -4.38 -8.11
N LEU A 148 -10.37 -4.41 -8.47
CA LEU A 148 -11.35 -5.37 -7.99
C LEU A 148 -11.56 -6.48 -9.02
N MET A 149 -11.54 -7.72 -8.56
CA MET A 149 -11.75 -8.91 -9.37
C MET A 149 -12.90 -9.73 -8.79
N PHE A 150 -13.88 -10.03 -9.60
CA PHE A 150 -15.06 -10.79 -9.19
C PHE A 150 -15.08 -12.17 -9.84
N SER A 151 -15.53 -13.17 -9.09
CA SER A 151 -15.70 -14.55 -9.60
C SER A 151 -16.87 -15.26 -8.92
N ALA A 152 -17.51 -16.15 -9.67
CA ALA A 152 -18.51 -17.06 -9.12
C ALA A 152 -17.78 -18.31 -8.56
N GLY A 153 -17.39 -18.27 -7.31
CA GLY A 153 -16.75 -19.42 -6.66
C GLY A 153 -17.73 -20.51 -6.28
N SER A 154 -17.25 -21.74 -6.06
CA SER A 154 -18.07 -22.88 -5.62
C SER A 154 -18.78 -22.66 -4.27
N SER A 155 -18.25 -21.80 -3.43
CA SER A 155 -18.80 -21.41 -2.12
C SER A 155 -19.59 -20.10 -2.16
N GLY A 156 -19.89 -19.59 -3.36
CA GLY A 156 -20.55 -18.30 -3.56
C GLY A 156 -19.67 -17.25 -4.26
N PRO A 157 -20.25 -16.09 -4.56
CA PRO A 157 -19.52 -15.00 -5.20
C PRO A 157 -18.33 -14.53 -4.37
N ARG A 158 -17.19 -14.30 -5.03
CA ARG A 158 -15.94 -13.82 -4.44
C ARG A 158 -15.51 -12.50 -5.04
N MET A 159 -14.93 -11.65 -4.21
CA MET A 159 -14.25 -10.42 -4.60
C MET A 159 -12.82 -10.46 -4.07
N ARG A 160 -11.87 -10.32 -4.96
CA ARG A 160 -10.43 -10.17 -4.65
C ARG A 160 -9.95 -8.80 -5.06
N MET A 161 -8.83 -8.42 -4.50
CA MET A 161 -8.21 -7.14 -4.78
C MET A 161 -6.76 -7.33 -5.20
N ALA A 162 -6.25 -6.40 -6.01
CA ALA A 162 -4.83 -6.33 -6.35
C ALA A 162 -4.41 -4.86 -6.41
N LYS A 163 -3.25 -4.55 -5.87
CA LYS A 163 -2.72 -3.17 -5.94
C LYS A 163 -2.45 -2.73 -7.37
N ILE A 164 -2.64 -1.44 -7.64
CA ILE A 164 -2.38 -0.86 -8.98
C ILE A 164 -0.90 -0.95 -9.36
N ASP A 165 0.00 -0.88 -8.37
CA ASP A 165 1.44 -1.08 -8.53
C ASP A 165 1.85 -2.46 -8.02
N PRO A 166 2.09 -3.45 -8.90
CA PRO A 166 2.55 -4.77 -8.47
C PRO A 166 3.89 -4.78 -7.74
N ALA A 167 4.70 -3.74 -7.92
CA ALA A 167 5.97 -3.54 -7.22
C ALA A 167 5.83 -2.65 -5.97
N GLY A 168 4.61 -2.26 -5.63
CA GLY A 168 4.30 -1.47 -4.45
C GLY A 168 4.67 -2.17 -3.15
N ASP A 169 4.79 -1.37 -2.09
CA ASP A 169 5.15 -1.86 -0.77
C ASP A 169 4.15 -2.90 -0.26
N PHE A 170 4.64 -3.88 0.49
CA PHE A 170 3.82 -4.95 1.07
C PHE A 170 2.79 -4.46 2.10
N SER A 171 2.88 -3.22 2.57
CA SER A 171 1.87 -2.63 3.45
C SER A 171 0.50 -2.45 2.80
N SER A 172 0.44 -2.59 1.47
CA SER A 172 -0.79 -2.57 0.68
C SER A 172 -1.06 -3.93 0.01
N ASP A 173 -0.84 -5.04 0.73
CA ASP A 173 -1.03 -6.40 0.21
C ASP A 173 -2.52 -6.77 0.10
N TYR A 174 -3.20 -6.12 -0.85
CA TYR A 174 -4.60 -6.39 -1.17
C TYR A 174 -4.82 -7.81 -1.70
N GLU A 175 -3.78 -8.43 -2.25
CA GLU A 175 -3.80 -9.77 -2.83
C GLU A 175 -4.09 -10.87 -1.80
N ASP A 176 -3.85 -10.60 -0.52
CA ASP A 176 -4.18 -11.50 0.58
C ASP A 176 -5.68 -11.51 0.94
N LEU A 177 -6.44 -10.54 0.43
CA LEU A 177 -7.86 -10.39 0.73
C LEU A 177 -8.71 -11.26 -0.21
N ASP A 178 -9.61 -12.04 0.38
CA ASP A 178 -10.55 -12.92 -0.34
C ASP A 178 -11.95 -12.82 0.27
N PHE A 179 -12.71 -11.87 -0.22
CA PHE A 179 -14.03 -11.58 0.29
C PHE A 179 -15.10 -12.53 -0.25
N LEU A 180 -15.91 -13.09 0.63
CA LEU A 180 -17.16 -13.78 0.30
C LEU A 180 -18.34 -12.83 0.45
N ARG A 181 -19.30 -12.89 -0.47
CA ARG A 181 -20.54 -12.15 -0.33
C ARG A 181 -21.40 -12.75 0.79
N VAL A 182 -21.80 -11.90 1.74
CA VAL A 182 -22.57 -12.33 2.94
C VAL A 182 -23.94 -11.65 3.04
N GLY A 183 -24.24 -10.65 2.21
CA GLY A 183 -25.51 -9.94 2.26
C GLY A 183 -25.72 -8.96 1.14
N GLY A 184 -26.85 -8.27 1.18
CA GLY A 184 -27.19 -7.13 0.32
C GLY A 184 -26.52 -5.83 0.76
N CYS A 185 -27.04 -4.71 0.23
CA CYS A 185 -26.58 -3.35 0.55
C CYS A 185 -27.37 -2.67 1.67
N ASP A 186 -28.28 -3.39 2.33
CA ASP A 186 -29.20 -2.85 3.34
C ASP A 186 -28.51 -2.49 4.66
#